data_7baf6b8813400c327f4b1be5773d1bfb
#
_entry.id   7baf6b8813400c327f4b1be5773d1bfb
#
_cell.length_a   1.000
_cell.length_b   1.000
_cell.length_c   1.000
_cell.angle_alpha   90.00
_cell.angle_beta   90.00
_cell.angle_gamma   90.00
#
_symmetry.space_group_name_H-M   'P 1'
#
loop_
_entity.id
_entity.type
_entity.pdbx_description
1 polymer ?
#
loop_
_entity_poly.entity_id
_entity_poly.type
_entity_poly.pdbx_seq_one_letter_code
_entity_poly.pdbx_strand_id
1 'polypeptide(L)' 'MQTQTLKLPESFINMLVNLPESGMGYQIVKVILKSGKILHRHKVLNSELLLMEETENIKANDIEKIELEVR' A
#
# COMPACT_ATOMS: atom_id res chain seq x y z
N MET A 1 17.89 -7.79 5.27
CA MET A 1 16.83 -6.79 5.45
C MET A 1 15.48 -7.46 5.45
N GLN A 2 14.61 -7.06 6.33
CA GLN A 2 13.31 -7.66 6.45
C GLN A 2 12.24 -6.70 5.99
N THR A 3 11.29 -7.23 5.25
CA THR A 3 10.14 -6.46 4.81
C THR A 3 9.05 -6.63 5.86
N GLN A 4 8.49 -5.52 6.30
CA GLN A 4 7.38 -5.54 7.22
C GLN A 4 6.08 -5.47 6.44
N THR A 5 5.02 -6.01 7.02
CA THR A 5 3.70 -5.91 6.43
C THR A 5 2.80 -5.08 7.33
N LEU A 6 1.94 -4.30 6.70
CA LEU A 6 0.94 -3.50 7.39
C LEU A 6 -0.42 -3.84 6.82
N LYS A 7 -1.31 -4.32 7.69
CA LYS A 7 -2.67 -4.59 7.22
C LYS A 7 -3.40 -3.26 7.03
N LEU A 8 -3.97 -3.10 5.84
CA LEU A 8 -4.64 -1.86 5.49
C LEU A 8 -6.01 -1.76 6.14
N PRO A 9 -6.49 -0.55 6.39
CA PRO A 9 -7.88 -0.35 6.81
C PRO A 9 -8.85 -0.87 5.77
N GLU A 10 -10.03 -1.25 6.23
CA GLU A 10 -11.02 -1.88 5.37
C GLU A 10 -11.43 -1.02 4.18
N SER A 11 -11.48 0.29 4.36
CA SER A 11 -11.84 1.17 3.26
C SER A 11 -10.86 1.06 2.10
N PHE A 12 -9.56 0.93 2.40
CA PHE A 12 -8.57 0.76 1.35
C PHE A 12 -8.65 -0.63 0.73
N ILE A 13 -8.90 -1.64 1.56
CA ILE A 13 -9.04 -3.00 1.05
C ILE A 13 -10.21 -3.07 0.06
N ASN A 14 -11.34 -2.50 0.44
CA ASN A 14 -12.53 -2.51 -0.42
C ASN A 14 -12.29 -1.80 -1.74
N MET A 15 -11.51 -0.73 -1.71
CA MET A 15 -11.15 -0.02 -2.92
C MET A 15 -10.23 -0.89 -3.81
N LEU A 16 -9.22 -1.48 -3.20
CA LEU A 16 -8.20 -2.21 -3.95
C LEU A 16 -8.73 -3.50 -4.57
N VAL A 17 -9.68 -4.18 -3.91
CA VAL A 17 -10.21 -5.42 -4.47
C VAL A 17 -10.95 -5.18 -5.78
N ASN A 18 -11.38 -3.94 -6.03
CA ASN A 18 -12.07 -3.58 -7.26
C ASN A 18 -11.12 -3.08 -8.35
N LEU A 19 -9.83 -3.02 -8.06
CA LEU A 19 -8.85 -2.54 -9.02
C LEU A 19 -8.04 -3.71 -9.58
N PRO A 20 -7.50 -3.57 -10.80
CA PRO A 20 -6.74 -4.67 -11.40
C PRO A 20 -5.44 -4.93 -10.66
N GLU A 21 -5.02 -6.18 -10.67
CA GLU A 21 -3.73 -6.55 -10.11
C GLU A 21 -2.61 -6.15 -11.05
N SER A 22 -1.46 -5.79 -10.46
CA SER A 22 -0.26 -5.51 -11.23
C SER A 22 0.45 -6.80 -11.63
N GLY A 23 0.22 -7.85 -10.86
CA GLY A 23 0.74 -9.18 -11.11
C GLY A 23 -0.12 -10.15 -10.33
N MET A 24 0.30 -11.41 -10.30
CA MET A 24 -0.50 -12.45 -9.66
C MET A 24 -0.49 -12.26 -8.15
N GLY A 25 -1.63 -11.85 -7.60
CA GLY A 25 -1.79 -11.73 -6.16
C GLY A 25 -1.25 -10.44 -5.55
N TYR A 26 -0.85 -9.45 -6.38
CA TYR A 26 -0.35 -8.20 -5.82
C TYR A 26 -0.67 -7.01 -6.72
N GLN A 27 -0.60 -5.84 -6.11
CA GLN A 27 -0.76 -4.57 -6.81
C GLN A 27 0.41 -3.66 -6.43
N ILE A 28 0.88 -2.87 -7.40
CA ILE A 28 1.91 -1.86 -7.15
C ILE A 28 1.18 -0.54 -6.93
N VAL A 29 1.44 0.11 -5.81
CA VAL A 29 0.70 1.31 -5.43
C VAL A 29 1.66 2.39 -4.99
N LYS A 30 1.16 3.63 -4.97
CA LYS A 30 1.79 4.71 -4.24
C LYS A 30 0.91 5.03 -3.04
N VAL A 31 1.55 5.29 -1.92
CA VAL A 31 0.87 5.58 -0.67
C VAL A 31 1.12 7.04 -0.33
N ILE A 32 0.05 7.79 -0.21
CA ILE A 32 0.13 9.21 0.13
C ILE A 32 -0.18 9.35 1.59
N LEU A 33 0.76 9.89 2.35
CA LEU A 33 0.60 10.03 3.79
C LEU A 33 -0.03 11.38 4.12
N LYS A 34 -0.65 11.45 5.28
CA LYS A 34 -1.29 12.69 5.74
C LYS A 34 -0.29 13.82 5.87
N SER A 35 0.97 13.49 6.11
CA SER A 35 2.03 14.50 6.17
C SER A 35 2.38 15.09 4.81
N GLY A 36 1.90 14.48 3.73
CA GLY A 36 2.22 14.92 2.38
C GLY A 36 3.29 14.08 1.72
N LYS A 37 3.94 13.21 2.47
CA LYS A 37 4.97 12.35 1.91
C LYS A 37 4.33 11.28 1.04
N ILE A 38 4.98 10.95 -0.06
CA ILE A 38 4.49 9.92 -0.99
C ILE A 38 5.49 8.79 -1.03
N LEU A 39 4.99 7.57 -0.83
CA LEU A 39 5.79 6.36 -0.92
C LEU A 39 5.45 5.69 -2.24
N HIS A 40 6.45 5.62 -3.12
CA HIS A 40 6.23 5.09 -4.46
C HIS A 40 6.52 3.60 -4.53
N ARG A 41 5.81 2.93 -5.43
CA ARG A 41 6.10 1.57 -5.86
C ARG A 41 6.14 0.58 -4.71
N HIS A 42 5.14 0.64 -3.88
CA HIS A 42 4.98 -0.32 -2.80
C HIS A 42 4.03 -1.43 -3.26
N LYS A 43 4.27 -2.63 -2.77
CA LYS A 43 3.48 -3.78 -3.15
C LYS A 43 2.40 -4.04 -2.12
N VAL A 44 1.19 -4.33 -2.57
CA VAL A 44 0.10 -4.75 -1.69
C VAL A 44 -0.28 -6.16 -2.07
N LEU A 45 -0.20 -7.06 -1.10
CA LEU A 45 -0.53 -8.47 -1.32
C LEU A 45 -2.00 -8.71 -1.00
N ASN A 46 -2.67 -9.41 -1.91
CA ASN A 46 -4.07 -9.81 -1.71
C ASN A 46 -4.98 -8.65 -1.38
N SER A 47 -4.64 -7.45 -1.86
CA SER A 47 -5.39 -6.22 -1.65
C SER A 47 -5.46 -5.79 -0.18
N GLU A 48 -4.73 -6.42 0.72
CA GLU A 48 -4.85 -6.09 2.14
C GLU A 48 -3.53 -5.87 2.88
N LEU A 49 -2.42 -6.45 2.41
CA LEU A 49 -1.15 -6.36 3.13
C LEU A 49 -0.17 -5.49 2.37
N LEU A 50 0.14 -4.33 2.92
CA LEU A 50 1.12 -3.42 2.34
C LEU A 50 2.51 -3.83 2.80
N LEU A 51 3.40 -4.05 1.84
CA LEU A 51 4.79 -4.34 2.15
C LEU A 51 5.56 -3.05 2.33
N MET A 52 6.33 -2.97 3.40
CA MET A 52 7.10 -1.78 3.73
C MET A 52 8.54 -2.14 4.01
N GLU A 53 9.44 -1.19 3.76
CA GLU A 53 10.83 -1.32 4.17
C GLU A 53 10.91 -1.22 5.68
N GLU A 54 11.91 -1.88 6.27
CA GLU A 54 12.03 -1.85 7.73
C GLU A 54 12.36 -0.46 8.26
N THR A 55 12.86 0.42 7.39
CA THR A 55 13.15 1.80 7.79
C THR A 55 11.93 2.69 7.76
N GLU A 56 10.86 2.23 7.15
CA GLU A 56 9.61 3.00 7.11
C GLU A 56 8.84 2.73 8.40
N ASN A 57 8.35 3.81 8.97
CA ASN A 57 7.70 3.72 10.27
C ASN A 57 6.35 4.41 10.20
N ILE A 58 5.43 3.81 9.44
CA ILE A 58 4.10 4.35 9.28
C ILE A 58 3.07 3.39 9.84
N LYS A 59 1.94 3.95 10.21
CA LYS A 59 0.80 3.18 10.70
C LYS A 59 -0.37 3.39 9.76
N ALA A 60 -1.38 2.53 9.91
CA ALA A 60 -2.57 2.63 9.06
C ALA A 60 -3.18 4.03 9.11
N ASN A 61 -3.18 4.65 10.29
CA ASN A 61 -3.76 5.97 10.46
C ASN A 61 -2.99 7.08 9.77
N ASP A 62 -1.75 6.81 9.37
CA ASP A 62 -0.92 7.80 8.69
C ASP A 62 -1.25 7.90 7.21
N ILE A 63 -2.01 6.97 6.68
CA ILE A 63 -2.29 6.91 5.25
C ILE A 63 -3.49 7.78 4.91
N GLU A 64 -3.26 8.72 4.00
CA GLU A 64 -4.32 9.57 3.49
C GLU A 64 -5.02 8.91 2.31
N LYS A 65 -4.22 8.33 1.40
CA LYS A 65 -4.74 7.84 0.13
C LYS A 65 -3.80 6.78 -0.44
N ILE A 66 -4.37 5.84 -1.17
CA ILE A 66 -3.59 4.83 -1.90
C ILE A 66 -4.09 4.82 -3.33
N GLU A 67 -3.16 4.84 -4.29
CA GLU A 67 -3.49 4.79 -5.72
C GLU A 67 -2.64 3.75 -6.40
N LEU A 68 -3.19 3.10 -7.42
CA LEU A 68 -2.37 2.22 -8.25
C LEU A 68 -1.29 3.05 -8.92
N GLU A 69 -0.08 2.50 -8.94
CA GLU A 69 1.02 3.19 -9.60
C GLU A 69 1.37 2.41 -10.86
N VAL A 70 1.22 3.08 -12.01
CA VAL A 70 1.52 2.49 -13.30
C VAL A 70 2.86 3.03 -13.76
N ARG A 71 3.64 2.14 -14.40
CA ARG A 71 4.94 2.56 -14.91
C ARG A 71 4.82 3.47 -16.09
#